data_b50d618d3cde547ae4146bb2dc790967
#
_entry.id   b50d618d3cde547ae4146bb2dc790967
#
_cell.length_a   1.000
_cell.length_b   1.000
_cell.length_c   1.000
_cell.angle_alpha   90.00
_cell.angle_beta   90.00
_cell.angle_gamma   90.00
#
_symmetry.space_group_name_H-M   'P 1'
#
loop_
_entity.id
_entity.type
_entity.pdbx_description
1 polymer ?
#
loop_
_entity_poly.entity_id
_entity_poly.type
_entity_poly.pdbx_seq_one_letter_code
_entity_poly.pdbx_strand_id
1 'polypeptide(L)' 'MKRVPIQSDKLLSIGYDAELHVLEVELSNYDVYQFVQISAAMYAALINAPNIYEYFKANIDTKFLCRKV' A
#
# COMPACT_ATOMS: atom_id res chain seq x y z
N MET A 1 -7.32 9.00 -6.48
CA MET A 1 -7.18 8.34 -5.15
C MET A 1 -6.31 9.21 -4.25
N LYS A 2 -6.83 9.52 -3.07
CA LYS A 2 -6.11 10.38 -2.14
C LYS A 2 -5.15 9.54 -1.28
N ARG A 3 -3.88 9.93 -1.23
CA ARG A 3 -2.88 9.23 -0.42
C ARG A 3 -2.57 10.00 0.84
N VAL A 4 -2.24 9.26 1.91
CA VAL A 4 -1.79 9.86 3.16
C VAL A 4 -0.29 9.62 3.32
N PRO A 5 0.46 10.62 3.84
CA PRO A 5 1.90 10.46 4.08
C PRO A 5 2.16 9.39 5.14
N ILE A 6 3.24 8.64 4.95
CA ILE A 6 3.66 7.59 5.89
C ILE A 6 5.05 7.93 6.39
N GLN A 7 5.26 7.80 7.69
CA GLN A 7 6.59 7.99 8.28
C GLN A 7 7.38 6.69 8.18
N SER A 8 8.09 6.54 7.07
CA SER A 8 8.92 5.37 6.83
C SER A 8 10.05 5.77 5.88
N ASP A 9 11.20 5.13 6.04
CA ASP A 9 12.33 5.34 5.13
C ASP A 9 12.07 4.78 3.74
N LYS A 10 11.10 3.86 3.62
CA LYS A 10 10.88 3.09 2.40
C LYS A 10 9.57 3.43 1.69
N LEU A 11 8.62 4.02 2.40
CA LEU A 11 7.31 4.39 1.85
C LEU A 11 7.06 5.86 2.06
N LEU A 12 6.60 6.54 1.02
CA LEU A 12 6.26 7.97 1.11
C LEU A 12 4.80 8.19 1.42
N SER A 13 3.90 7.41 0.79
CA SER A 13 2.47 7.60 0.98
C SER A 13 1.72 6.34 0.60
N ILE A 14 0.49 6.22 1.13
CA ILE A 14 -0.41 5.10 0.84
C ILE A 14 -1.82 5.67 0.63
N GLY A 15 -2.52 5.15 -0.38
CA GLY A 15 -3.92 5.45 -0.63
C GLY A 15 -4.71 4.17 -0.84
N TYR A 16 -6.00 4.23 -0.61
CA TYR A 16 -6.88 3.07 -0.78
C TYR A 16 -8.20 3.49 -1.39
N ASP A 17 -8.65 2.74 -2.39
CA ASP A 17 -9.96 2.90 -3.00
C ASP A 17 -10.84 1.73 -2.57
N ALA A 18 -11.79 2.00 -1.66
CA ALA A 18 -12.63 0.95 -1.10
C ALA A 18 -13.62 0.38 -2.13
N GLU A 19 -14.01 1.17 -3.13
CA GLU A 19 -14.94 0.69 -4.16
C GLU A 19 -14.25 -0.27 -5.13
N LEU A 20 -13.02 0.05 -5.51
CA LEU A 20 -12.27 -0.75 -6.47
C LEU A 20 -11.38 -1.79 -5.81
N HIS A 21 -11.23 -1.74 -4.49
CA HIS A 21 -10.32 -2.60 -3.73
C HIS A 21 -8.88 -2.47 -4.23
N VAL A 22 -8.46 -1.23 -4.48
CA VAL A 22 -7.12 -0.92 -4.99
C VAL A 22 -6.33 -0.20 -3.91
N LEU A 23 -5.13 -0.71 -3.64
CA LEU A 23 -4.16 -0.06 -2.77
C LEU A 23 -3.11 0.62 -3.63
N GLU A 24 -2.86 1.90 -3.39
CA GLU A 24 -1.81 2.64 -4.09
C GLU A 24 -0.69 2.96 -3.11
N VAL A 25 0.54 2.64 -3.51
CA VAL A 25 1.72 2.79 -2.65
C VAL A 25 2.78 3.59 -3.40
N GLU A 26 3.26 4.67 -2.77
CA GLU A 26 4.38 5.43 -3.30
C GLU A 26 5.64 5.06 -2.51
N LEU A 27 6.65 4.57 -3.20
CA LEU A 27 7.90 4.16 -2.60
C LEU A 27 8.87 5.33 -2.46
N SER A 28 9.94 5.14 -1.71
CA SER A 28 10.92 6.19 -1.42
C SER A 28 11.64 6.68 -2.67
N ASN A 29 11.66 5.90 -3.75
CA ASN A 29 12.23 6.32 -5.04
C ASN A 29 11.20 7.04 -5.93
N TYR A 30 10.02 7.39 -5.39
CA TYR A 30 8.92 8.04 -6.07
C TYR A 30 8.17 7.18 -7.07
N ASP A 31 8.48 5.89 -7.19
CA ASP A 31 7.67 4.96 -7.97
C ASP A 31 6.35 4.71 -7.27
N VAL A 32 5.27 4.67 -8.04
CA VAL A 32 3.92 4.41 -7.53
C VAL A 32 3.40 3.11 -8.12
N TYR A 33 2.90 2.24 -7.23
CA TYR A 33 2.32 0.95 -7.61
C TYR A 33 0.88 0.86 -7.13
N GLN A 34 0.04 0.22 -7.93
CA GLN A 34 -1.35 -0.08 -7.55
C GLN A 34 -1.51 -1.59 -7.44
N PHE A 35 -1.97 -2.05 -6.28
CA PHE A 35 -2.25 -3.45 -6.01
C PHE A 35 -3.76 -3.66 -6.02
N VAL A 36 -4.22 -4.71 -6.70
CA VAL A 36 -5.65 -4.99 -6.85
C VAL A 36 -6.09 -6.09 -5.89
N GLN A 37 -7.40 -6.18 -5.68
CA GLN A 37 -8.02 -7.19 -4.81
C GLN A 37 -7.59 -7.07 -3.34
N ILE A 38 -7.35 -5.86 -2.89
CA ILE A 38 -7.02 -5.58 -1.50
C ILE A 38 -8.31 -5.26 -0.76
N SER A 39 -8.67 -6.10 0.21
CA SER A 39 -9.87 -5.87 1.00
C SER A 39 -9.67 -4.71 1.99
N ALA A 40 -10.78 -4.12 2.45
CA ALA A 40 -10.72 -3.07 3.46
C ALA A 40 -10.06 -3.58 4.74
N ALA A 41 -10.28 -4.84 5.10
CA ALA A 41 -9.64 -5.44 6.27
C ALA A 41 -8.12 -5.52 6.12
N MET A 42 -7.64 -5.86 4.92
CA MET A 42 -6.20 -5.87 4.65
C MET A 42 -5.59 -4.48 4.73
N TYR A 43 -6.29 -3.49 4.18
CA TYR A 43 -5.83 -2.11 4.27
C TYR A 43 -5.75 -1.65 5.73
N ALA A 44 -6.78 -1.95 6.53
CA ALA A 44 -6.79 -1.59 7.95
C ALA A 44 -5.63 -2.26 8.69
N ALA A 45 -5.36 -3.52 8.42
CA ALA A 45 -4.23 -4.22 9.03
C ALA A 45 -2.90 -3.58 8.65
N LEU A 46 -2.77 -3.17 7.39
CA LEU A 46 -1.56 -2.52 6.89
C LEU A 46 -1.28 -1.20 7.63
N ILE A 47 -2.27 -0.31 7.67
CA ILE A 47 -2.05 1.03 8.25
C ILE A 47 -1.91 1.00 9.77
N ASN A 48 -2.36 -0.09 10.41
CA ASN A 48 -2.23 -0.25 11.86
C ASN A 48 -1.02 -1.10 12.26
N ALA A 49 -0.25 -1.59 11.30
CA ALA A 49 0.92 -2.41 11.60
C ALA A 49 2.01 -1.57 12.27
N PRO A 50 2.74 -2.14 13.24
CA PRO A 50 3.86 -1.44 13.88
C PRO A 50 4.92 -0.98 12.89
N ASN A 51 5.18 -1.78 11.85
CA ASN A 51 6.06 -1.41 10.76
C ASN A 51 5.31 -1.64 9.45
N ILE A 52 4.81 -0.55 8.87
CA ILE A 52 3.96 -0.62 7.69
C ILE A 52 4.72 -1.20 6.49
N TYR A 53 5.96 -0.80 6.30
CA TYR A 53 6.75 -1.29 5.17
C TYR A 53 6.99 -2.80 5.26
N GLU A 54 7.35 -3.31 6.45
CA GLU A 54 7.55 -4.74 6.62
C GLU A 54 6.26 -5.53 6.40
N TYR A 55 5.14 -5.02 6.91
CA TYR A 55 3.85 -5.66 6.67
C TYR A 55 3.52 -5.70 5.18
N PHE A 56 3.73 -4.59 4.49
CA PHE A 56 3.51 -4.50 3.06
C PHE A 56 4.37 -5.52 2.30
N LYS A 57 5.66 -5.59 2.60
CA LYS A 57 6.57 -6.52 1.92
C LYS A 57 6.22 -7.97 2.19
N ALA A 58 5.82 -8.29 3.42
CA ALA A 58 5.53 -9.67 3.81
C ALA A 58 4.17 -10.17 3.32
N ASN A 59 3.17 -9.28 3.23
CA ASN A 59 1.78 -9.70 3.03
C ASN A 59 1.17 -9.23 1.71
N ILE A 60 1.72 -8.24 1.05
CA ILE A 60 1.10 -7.63 -0.13
C ILE A 60 2.01 -7.66 -1.35
N ASP A 61 3.25 -7.25 -1.22
CA ASP A 61 4.14 -6.97 -2.33
C ASP A 61 4.31 -8.14 -3.30
N THR A 62 4.43 -9.36 -2.76
CA THR A 62 4.65 -10.55 -3.59
C THR A 62 3.42 -11.43 -3.73
N LYS A 63 2.31 -11.06 -3.11
CA LYS A 63 1.11 -11.91 -3.04
C LYS A 63 -0.07 -11.39 -3.84
N PHE A 64 -0.03 -10.16 -4.29
CA PHE A 64 -1.11 -9.55 -5.03
C PHE A 64 -0.61 -8.99 -6.35
N LEU A 65 -1.48 -9.01 -7.35
CA LEU A 65 -1.16 -8.46 -8.64
C LEU A 65 -1.04 -6.93 -8.54
N CYS A 66 0.00 -6.39 -9.15
CA CYS A 66 0.22 -4.96 -9.12
C CYS A 66 0.64 -4.45 -10.50
N ARG A 67 0.52 -3.14 -10.66
CA ARG A 67 1.05 -2.44 -11.83
C ARG A 67 1.73 -1.16 -11.37
N LYS A 68 2.78 -0.79 -12.09
CA LYS A 68 3.45 0.49 -11.87
C LYS A 68 2.67 1.57 -12.60
N VAL A 69 2.43 2.68 -11.92
CA VAL A 69 1.66 3.80 -12.47
C VAL A 69 2.59 4.88 -13.00
#